data_0a42d68e66a0f3c695e4b0d405c548cd
#
_entry.id   0a42d68e66a0f3c695e4b0d405c548cd
#
_cell.length_a   1.000
_cell.length_b   1.000
_cell.length_c   1.000
_cell.angle_alpha   90.00
_cell.angle_beta   90.00
_cell.angle_gamma   90.00
#
_symmetry.space_group_name_H-M   'P 1'
#
loop_
_entity.id
_entity.type
_entity.pdbx_description
1 polymer ?
#
loop_
_entity_poly.entity_id
_entity_poly.type
_entity_poly.pdbx_seq_one_letter_code
_entity_poly.pdbx_strand_id
1 'polypeptide(L)'
;MEMLRTVSKAWNIPDIRKKIIFTLCMLVIFRIGAQIPVPGMNRDVLAQTFDSDTGLFALFDLFSGGSFSNFTIFALSITPYITASIILQLLTIAIPALERLSREGQEGRKKIAQYTRYLTVALAIVQAIGVTIGLFRQALVSTDVFSIIVIVLVLTAGTAFLMWLGEQINDKGIGNGISLIIFAGIVCRLPSACEEMWNKLMDGTMSVVTLIVFLLFCGAVIVGIILVQQGQRRIPVQYAKRVVGRKMYGGQSTHIPLKVNQAGVIPVIFAMAFLQFPLTITYFMNAQGAAAQWIEKWLAPTGTPGVWVYAAFNAVLIIFFTYFYTSVTFNPLEVASNLKANGGFIPGIRPGKTTVEYLNKVMTRITFVGAIFLALVAILPTIVSQLGGLSFHFGGTSLLIAVGVALDTMKQLENQMVMRNYSGFLK
;
A
#
# COMPACT_ATOMS: atom_id res chain seq x y z
N MET A 1 -0.82 2.59 -25.29
CA MET A 1 -0.63 3.85 -26.03
C MET A 1 -1.34 5.06 -25.40
N GLU A 2 -2.54 4.92 -24.87
CA GLU A 2 -3.26 6.05 -24.23
C GLU A 2 -2.53 6.60 -23.00
N MET A 3 -1.99 5.77 -22.12
CA MET A 3 -1.24 6.21 -20.94
C MET A 3 -0.05 7.12 -21.27
N LEU A 4 0.76 6.74 -22.26
CA LEU A 4 1.90 7.56 -22.69
C LEU A 4 1.46 8.91 -23.29
N ARG A 5 0.34 8.91 -24.01
CA ARG A 5 -0.26 10.16 -24.54
C ARG A 5 -0.78 11.05 -23.40
N THR A 6 -1.35 10.46 -22.34
CA THR A 6 -1.82 11.22 -21.17
C THR A 6 -0.66 11.88 -20.45
N VAL A 7 0.45 11.16 -20.21
CA VAL A 7 1.66 11.72 -19.58
C VAL A 7 2.27 12.83 -20.46
N SER A 8 2.36 12.63 -21.78
CA SER A 8 2.87 13.63 -22.70
C SER A 8 2.01 14.90 -22.70
N LYS A 9 0.68 14.77 -22.69
CA LYS A 9 -0.25 15.91 -22.59
C LYS A 9 -0.14 16.61 -21.23
N ALA A 10 0.00 15.85 -20.14
CA ALA A 10 0.18 16.40 -18.80
C ALA A 10 1.45 17.23 -18.67
N TRP A 11 2.54 16.81 -19.35
CA TRP A 11 3.82 17.53 -19.34
C TRP A 11 3.74 18.92 -19.98
N ASN A 12 2.84 19.10 -20.93
CA ASN A 12 2.63 20.39 -21.59
C ASN A 12 1.88 21.41 -20.73
N ILE A 13 1.27 20.96 -19.61
CA ILE A 13 0.55 21.84 -18.68
C ILE A 13 1.51 22.28 -17.57
N PRO A 14 1.86 23.59 -17.46
CA PRO A 14 2.94 24.05 -16.58
C PRO A 14 2.73 23.72 -15.10
N ASP A 15 1.49 23.75 -14.60
CA ASP A 15 1.22 23.47 -13.18
C ASP A 15 1.28 21.97 -12.87
N ILE A 16 0.83 21.12 -13.79
CA ILE A 16 0.92 19.67 -13.64
C ILE A 16 2.38 19.25 -13.74
N ARG A 17 3.13 19.83 -14.68
CA ARG A 17 4.58 19.61 -14.81
C ARG A 17 5.32 19.95 -13.51
N LYS A 18 5.02 21.10 -12.86
CA LYS A 18 5.62 21.48 -11.58
C LYS A 18 5.35 20.42 -10.50
N LYS A 19 4.13 19.91 -10.41
CA LYS A 19 3.76 18.86 -9.46
C LYS A 19 4.47 17.52 -9.73
N ILE A 20 4.59 17.13 -11.01
CA ILE A 20 5.34 15.92 -11.42
C ILE A 20 6.80 16.05 -11.01
N ILE A 21 7.45 17.19 -11.37
CA ILE A 21 8.85 17.44 -11.03
C ILE A 21 9.05 17.44 -9.52
N PHE A 22 8.14 18.07 -8.76
CA PHE A 22 8.19 18.07 -7.30
C PHE A 22 8.13 16.64 -6.74
N THR A 23 7.19 15.82 -7.22
CA THR A 23 7.07 14.42 -6.80
C THR A 23 8.35 13.62 -7.10
N LEU A 24 8.90 13.77 -8.32
CA LEU A 24 10.15 13.10 -8.70
C LEU A 24 11.33 13.56 -7.82
N CYS A 25 11.45 14.86 -7.55
CA CYS A 25 12.50 15.38 -6.65
C CYS A 25 12.39 14.79 -5.24
N MET A 26 11.17 14.65 -4.71
CA MET A 26 10.95 14.03 -3.39
C MET A 26 11.34 12.54 -3.39
N LEU A 27 11.06 11.81 -4.48
CA LEU A 27 11.48 10.41 -4.61
C LEU A 27 13.02 10.27 -4.74
N VAL A 28 13.69 11.24 -5.39
CA VAL A 28 15.16 11.28 -5.43
C VAL A 28 15.73 11.53 -4.03
N ILE A 29 15.16 12.45 -3.25
CA ILE A 29 15.58 12.70 -1.85
C ILE A 29 15.42 11.42 -1.02
N PHE A 30 14.28 10.72 -1.17
CA PHE A 30 14.08 9.42 -0.54
C PHE A 30 15.21 8.44 -0.90
N ARG A 31 15.57 8.36 -2.18
CA ARG A 31 16.61 7.42 -2.65
C ARG A 31 17.99 7.77 -2.13
N ILE A 32 18.35 9.05 -2.05
CA ILE A 32 19.61 9.51 -1.48
C ILE A 32 19.69 9.11 0.00
N GLY A 33 18.66 9.40 0.78
CA GLY A 33 18.61 9.03 2.20
C GLY A 33 18.65 7.51 2.44
N ALA A 34 18.11 6.72 1.53
CA ALA A 34 18.16 5.25 1.56
C ALA A 34 19.58 4.67 1.35
N GLN A 35 20.58 5.50 1.01
CA GLN A 35 21.98 5.10 0.89
C GLN A 35 22.85 5.53 2.09
N ILE A 36 22.31 6.40 2.96
CA ILE A 36 23.08 6.92 4.11
C ILE A 36 22.99 5.91 5.25
N PRO A 37 24.12 5.26 5.64
CA PRO A 37 24.11 4.29 6.72
C PRO A 37 23.97 4.95 8.09
N VAL A 38 23.39 4.22 9.02
CA VAL A 38 23.32 4.62 10.42
C VAL A 38 24.74 4.52 11.03
N PRO A 39 25.23 5.55 11.74
CA PRO A 39 26.53 5.50 12.40
C PRO A 39 26.52 4.46 13.53
N GLY A 40 27.67 3.82 13.76
CA GLY A 40 27.86 2.86 14.86
C GLY A 40 27.47 1.41 14.54
N MET A 41 27.24 1.07 13.25
CA MET A 41 26.94 -0.29 12.79
C MET A 41 28.07 -0.84 11.91
N ASN A 42 28.39 -2.12 12.07
CA ASN A 42 29.36 -2.85 11.24
C ASN A 42 28.64 -3.48 10.05
N ARG A 43 28.98 -3.01 8.83
CA ARG A 43 28.35 -3.46 7.59
C ARG A 43 28.68 -4.90 7.23
N ASP A 44 29.87 -5.37 7.55
CA ASP A 44 30.32 -6.73 7.20
C ASP A 44 29.52 -7.78 7.97
N VAL A 45 29.26 -7.50 9.25
CA VAL A 45 28.41 -8.37 10.10
C VAL A 45 26.94 -8.33 9.65
N LEU A 46 26.45 -7.16 9.23
CA LEU A 46 25.10 -7.02 8.66
C LEU A 46 24.96 -7.87 7.39
N ALA A 47 25.88 -7.77 6.44
CA ALA A 47 25.85 -8.53 5.20
C ALA A 47 25.80 -10.06 5.48
N GLN A 48 26.64 -10.56 6.38
CA GLN A 48 26.64 -11.98 6.78
C GLN A 48 25.31 -12.42 7.42
N THR A 49 24.67 -11.55 8.21
CA THR A 49 23.38 -11.85 8.83
C THR A 49 22.27 -11.95 7.80
N PHE A 50 22.30 -11.11 6.77
CA PHE A 50 21.32 -11.14 5.69
C PHE A 50 21.53 -12.29 4.71
N ASP A 51 22.77 -12.71 4.46
CA ASP A 51 23.09 -13.85 3.59
C ASP A 51 22.62 -15.19 4.21
N SER A 52 22.60 -15.28 5.54
CA SER A 52 22.21 -16.48 6.26
C SER A 52 20.69 -16.63 6.46
N ASP A 53 19.92 -15.54 6.39
CA ASP A 53 18.49 -15.52 6.76
C ASP A 53 17.62 -14.98 5.61
N THR A 54 17.24 -15.88 4.72
CA THR A 54 16.61 -15.55 3.43
C THR A 54 15.10 -15.20 3.50
N GLY A 55 14.45 -15.26 4.67
CA GLY A 55 12.99 -15.25 4.70
C GLY A 55 12.34 -14.00 5.27
N LEU A 56 12.61 -13.72 6.51
CA LEU A 56 11.88 -12.69 7.27
C LEU A 56 12.40 -11.29 6.97
N PHE A 57 13.70 -11.14 6.88
CA PHE A 57 14.37 -9.88 6.57
C PHE A 57 14.09 -9.43 5.13
N ALA A 58 13.90 -10.36 4.20
CA ALA A 58 13.57 -10.05 2.81
C ALA A 58 12.24 -9.30 2.69
N LEU A 59 11.25 -9.60 3.55
CA LEU A 59 9.97 -8.86 3.56
C LEU A 59 10.13 -7.43 4.05
N PHE A 60 10.87 -7.21 5.16
CA PHE A 60 11.15 -5.85 5.63
C PHE A 60 11.92 -5.04 4.60
N ASP A 61 12.88 -5.68 3.97
CA ASP A 61 13.74 -5.04 2.99
C ASP A 61 12.99 -4.72 1.68
N LEU A 62 11.95 -5.49 1.34
CA LEU A 62 11.08 -5.23 0.21
C LEU A 62 10.41 -3.84 0.30
N PHE A 63 9.88 -3.48 1.49
CA PHE A 63 9.23 -2.20 1.72
C PHE A 63 10.21 -1.05 1.90
N SER A 64 11.41 -1.35 2.37
CA SER A 64 12.46 -0.35 2.59
C SER A 64 13.28 -0.07 1.34
N GLY A 65 13.13 -0.86 0.26
CA GLY A 65 13.86 -0.70 -0.99
C GLY A 65 15.38 -0.88 -0.85
N GLY A 66 15.81 -1.83 0.01
CA GLY A 66 17.22 -2.09 0.31
C GLY A 66 17.78 -1.28 1.49
N SER A 67 16.94 -0.45 2.11
CA SER A 67 17.38 0.39 3.25
C SER A 67 17.55 -0.41 4.54
N PHE A 68 16.81 -1.52 4.69
CA PHE A 68 16.89 -2.39 5.86
C PHE A 68 18.15 -3.26 5.83
N SER A 69 18.45 -3.89 4.70
CA SER A 69 19.66 -4.72 4.52
C SER A 69 20.95 -3.92 4.70
N ASN A 70 20.97 -2.67 4.26
CA ASN A 70 22.12 -1.77 4.43
C ASN A 70 22.09 -0.98 5.74
N PHE A 71 21.10 -1.19 6.61
CA PHE A 71 20.85 -0.48 7.85
C PHE A 71 21.05 1.04 7.72
N THR A 72 20.28 1.62 6.81
CA THR A 72 20.33 3.06 6.54
C THR A 72 19.41 3.84 7.48
N ILE A 73 19.46 5.17 7.42
CA ILE A 73 18.58 6.04 8.23
C ILE A 73 17.09 5.76 7.98
N PHE A 74 16.75 5.14 6.85
CA PHE A 74 15.39 4.73 6.48
C PHE A 74 15.14 3.23 6.66
N ALA A 75 15.93 2.53 7.49
CA ALA A 75 15.78 1.10 7.68
C ALA A 75 14.37 0.69 8.16
N LEU A 76 13.74 1.45 9.05
CA LEU A 76 12.35 1.21 9.46
C LEU A 76 11.32 1.54 8.39
N SER A 77 11.74 2.21 7.32
CA SER A 77 10.86 2.64 6.22
C SER A 77 9.64 3.43 6.72
N ILE A 78 8.49 3.26 6.07
CA ILE A 78 7.20 3.86 6.44
C ILE A 78 6.36 2.89 7.31
N THR A 79 6.89 1.72 7.67
CA THR A 79 6.16 0.68 8.42
C THR A 79 5.52 1.20 9.71
N PRO A 80 6.19 1.99 10.59
CA PRO A 80 5.57 2.55 11.79
C PRO A 80 4.38 3.44 11.48
N TYR A 81 4.43 4.22 10.40
CA TYR A 81 3.32 5.08 9.98
C TYR A 81 2.13 4.27 9.46
N ILE A 82 2.38 3.23 8.67
CA ILE A 82 1.31 2.34 8.18
C ILE A 82 0.60 1.71 9.37
N THR A 83 1.34 1.15 10.32
CA THR A 83 0.79 0.55 11.54
C THR A 83 -0.01 1.56 12.36
N ALA A 84 0.51 2.77 12.58
CA ALA A 84 -0.20 3.84 13.27
C ALA A 84 -1.50 4.23 12.57
N SER A 85 -1.47 4.35 11.25
CA SER A 85 -2.65 4.68 10.44
C SER A 85 -3.74 3.60 10.54
N ILE A 86 -3.36 2.31 10.51
CA ILE A 86 -4.27 1.18 10.70
C ILE A 86 -4.91 1.24 12.07
N ILE A 87 -4.09 1.37 13.12
CA ILE A 87 -4.57 1.43 14.50
C ILE A 87 -5.58 2.57 14.67
N LEU A 88 -5.27 3.77 14.17
CA LEU A 88 -6.19 4.91 14.29
C LEU A 88 -7.45 4.75 13.46
N GLN A 89 -7.39 4.15 12.26
CA GLN A 89 -8.59 3.84 11.48
C GLN A 89 -9.50 2.84 12.22
N LEU A 90 -8.95 1.79 12.83
CA LEU A 90 -9.70 0.85 13.64
C LEU A 90 -10.29 1.54 14.89
N LEU A 91 -9.51 2.37 15.58
CA LEU A 91 -9.96 3.12 16.75
C LEU A 91 -11.04 4.16 16.40
N THR A 92 -11.01 4.74 15.21
CA THR A 92 -12.05 5.68 14.75
C THR A 92 -13.42 5.01 14.63
N ILE A 93 -13.46 3.70 14.38
CA ILE A 93 -14.72 2.94 14.37
C ILE A 93 -15.11 2.46 15.78
N ALA A 94 -14.12 2.09 16.59
CA ALA A 94 -14.34 1.52 17.93
C ALA A 94 -14.70 2.61 18.97
N ILE A 95 -14.15 3.83 18.81
CA ILE A 95 -14.29 4.91 19.78
C ILE A 95 -15.23 6.00 19.24
N PRO A 96 -16.44 6.20 19.83
CA PRO A 96 -17.41 7.18 19.35
C PRO A 96 -16.89 8.64 19.32
N ALA A 97 -15.93 8.99 20.17
CA ALA A 97 -15.32 10.31 20.17
C ALA A 97 -14.49 10.55 18.90
N LEU A 98 -13.71 9.55 18.47
CA LEU A 98 -12.92 9.62 17.23
C LEU A 98 -13.81 9.54 15.98
N GLU A 99 -14.92 8.79 16.04
CA GLU A 99 -15.90 8.75 14.98
C GLU A 99 -16.54 10.12 14.74
N ARG A 100 -16.95 10.83 15.82
CA ARG A 100 -17.48 12.20 15.72
C ARG A 100 -16.43 13.14 15.10
N LEU A 101 -15.18 13.05 15.56
CA LEU A 101 -14.08 13.84 15.03
C LEU A 101 -13.87 13.59 13.52
N SER A 102 -13.99 12.36 13.06
CA SER A 102 -13.85 12.03 11.64
C SER A 102 -14.97 12.64 10.78
N ARG A 103 -16.15 12.86 11.36
CA ARG A 103 -17.32 13.48 10.70
C ARG A 103 -17.31 15.00 10.72
N GLU A 104 -16.45 15.65 11.51
CA GLU A 104 -16.29 17.12 11.59
C GLU A 104 -15.64 17.76 10.35
N GLY A 105 -15.45 16.99 9.27
CA GLY A 105 -14.93 17.49 7.99
C GLY A 105 -13.40 17.69 8.00
N GLN A 106 -12.91 18.81 7.44
CA GLN A 106 -11.47 19.01 7.25
C GLN A 106 -10.70 19.21 8.58
N GLU A 107 -11.32 19.86 9.56
CA GLU A 107 -10.67 20.09 10.87
C GLU A 107 -10.49 18.78 11.66
N GLY A 108 -11.52 17.95 11.69
CA GLY A 108 -11.43 16.63 12.32
C GLY A 108 -10.38 15.74 11.67
N ARG A 109 -10.32 15.73 10.34
CA ARG A 109 -9.28 14.97 9.60
C ARG A 109 -7.86 15.46 9.92
N LYS A 110 -7.64 16.77 10.10
CA LYS A 110 -6.35 17.32 10.52
C LYS A 110 -5.95 16.82 11.90
N LYS A 111 -6.88 16.80 12.87
CA LYS A 111 -6.62 16.29 14.22
C LYS A 111 -6.30 14.79 14.21
N ILE A 112 -7.03 13.98 13.44
CA ILE A 112 -6.74 12.54 13.28
C ILE A 112 -5.33 12.36 12.67
N ALA A 113 -4.96 13.15 11.66
CA ALA A 113 -3.62 13.12 11.09
C ALA A 113 -2.54 13.48 12.13
N GLN A 114 -2.78 14.43 13.03
CA GLN A 114 -1.86 14.74 14.13
C GLN A 114 -1.69 13.57 15.10
N TYR A 115 -2.78 12.90 15.47
CA TYR A 115 -2.71 11.70 16.33
C TYR A 115 -1.94 10.57 15.62
N THR A 116 -2.13 10.41 14.30
CA THR A 116 -1.34 9.45 13.52
C THR A 116 0.15 9.76 13.59
N ARG A 117 0.55 11.03 13.47
CA ARG A 117 1.96 11.44 13.58
C ARG A 117 2.55 11.12 14.95
N TYR A 118 1.85 11.45 16.04
CA TYR A 118 2.33 11.17 17.40
C TYR A 118 2.48 9.65 17.62
N LEU A 119 1.47 8.88 17.21
CA LEU A 119 1.51 7.42 17.32
C LEU A 119 2.62 6.82 16.46
N THR A 120 2.87 7.37 15.26
CA THR A 120 3.97 6.95 14.38
C THR A 120 5.32 7.11 15.05
N VAL A 121 5.58 8.27 15.68
CA VAL A 121 6.86 8.53 16.36
C VAL A 121 7.02 7.58 17.55
N ALA A 122 5.96 7.37 18.34
CA ALA A 122 6.00 6.43 19.47
C ALA A 122 6.29 5.00 19.01
N LEU A 123 5.61 4.52 17.97
CA LEU A 123 5.85 3.19 17.40
C LEU A 123 7.24 3.09 16.75
N ALA A 124 7.72 4.15 16.10
CA ALA A 124 9.07 4.17 15.52
C ALA A 124 10.16 4.02 16.59
N ILE A 125 10.02 4.69 17.74
CA ILE A 125 10.96 4.53 18.86
C ILE A 125 10.95 3.07 19.36
N VAL A 126 9.77 2.51 19.59
CA VAL A 126 9.63 1.12 20.06
C VAL A 126 10.25 0.14 19.06
N GLN A 127 9.93 0.28 17.77
CA GLN A 127 10.48 -0.59 16.73
C GLN A 127 12.00 -0.38 16.55
N ALA A 128 12.50 0.86 16.63
CA ALA A 128 13.94 1.15 16.58
C ALA A 128 14.70 0.45 17.70
N ILE A 129 14.19 0.49 18.94
CA ILE A 129 14.77 -0.22 20.08
C ILE A 129 14.76 -1.73 19.82
N GLY A 130 13.64 -2.29 19.37
CA GLY A 130 13.52 -3.71 19.10
C GLY A 130 14.47 -4.20 18.03
N VAL A 131 14.58 -3.47 16.92
CA VAL A 131 15.48 -3.82 15.82
C VAL A 131 16.95 -3.68 16.25
N THR A 132 17.30 -2.60 16.94
CA THR A 132 18.70 -2.35 17.34
C THR A 132 19.19 -3.36 18.38
N ILE A 133 18.40 -3.62 19.43
CA ILE A 133 18.80 -4.48 20.55
C ILE A 133 18.48 -5.96 20.26
N GLY A 134 17.34 -6.22 19.62
CA GLY A 134 16.86 -7.58 19.38
C GLY A 134 17.55 -8.25 18.20
N LEU A 135 17.59 -7.56 17.05
CA LEU A 135 18.12 -8.14 15.81
C LEU A 135 19.60 -7.90 15.60
N PHE A 136 20.03 -6.67 15.72
CA PHE A 136 21.37 -6.25 15.27
C PHE A 136 22.36 -5.97 16.41
N ARG A 137 22.14 -6.57 17.57
CA ARG A 137 23.05 -6.42 18.71
C ARG A 137 24.49 -6.85 18.40
N GLN A 138 24.66 -7.87 17.55
CA GLN A 138 25.96 -8.37 17.15
C GLN A 138 26.68 -7.48 16.13
N ALA A 139 25.91 -6.68 15.40
CA ALA A 139 26.44 -5.73 14.40
C ALA A 139 26.75 -4.35 14.98
N LEU A 140 26.51 -4.12 16.29
CA LEU A 140 26.89 -2.88 16.97
C LEU A 140 28.41 -2.80 17.14
N VAL A 141 29.02 -1.70 16.74
CA VAL A 141 30.42 -1.41 16.96
C VAL A 141 30.73 -1.22 18.45
N SER A 142 29.82 -0.54 19.17
CA SER A 142 29.86 -0.39 20.61
C SER A 142 28.45 -0.66 21.21
N THR A 143 28.43 -1.40 22.32
CA THR A 143 27.21 -1.71 23.06
C THR A 143 26.87 -0.66 24.12
N ASP A 144 27.51 0.52 24.05
CA ASP A 144 27.27 1.61 24.98
C ASP A 144 25.83 2.16 24.83
N VAL A 145 25.24 2.49 25.97
CA VAL A 145 23.86 3.06 26.02
C VAL A 145 23.75 4.31 25.14
N PHE A 146 24.80 5.12 25.10
CA PHE A 146 24.83 6.33 24.27
C PHE A 146 24.73 6.00 22.78
N SER A 147 25.48 5.00 22.29
CA SER A 147 25.43 4.55 20.89
C SER A 147 24.06 4.02 20.51
N ILE A 148 23.41 3.26 21.39
CA ILE A 148 22.05 2.74 21.17
C ILE A 148 21.06 3.91 21.08
N ILE A 149 21.12 4.90 21.97
CA ILE A 149 20.25 6.07 21.93
C ILE A 149 20.43 6.84 20.62
N VAL A 150 21.67 7.05 20.16
CA VAL A 150 21.95 7.73 18.88
C VAL A 150 21.31 6.96 17.71
N ILE A 151 21.49 5.64 17.64
CA ILE A 151 20.91 4.80 16.59
C ILE A 151 19.38 4.90 16.59
N VAL A 152 18.74 4.75 17.77
CA VAL A 152 17.28 4.85 17.92
C VAL A 152 16.76 6.22 17.49
N LEU A 153 17.44 7.30 17.86
CA LEU A 153 17.07 8.66 17.46
C LEU A 153 17.21 8.85 15.94
N VAL A 154 18.28 8.34 15.34
CA VAL A 154 18.50 8.45 13.88
C VAL A 154 17.42 7.68 13.11
N LEU A 155 17.09 6.46 13.51
CA LEU A 155 16.04 5.65 12.87
C LEU A 155 14.65 6.30 13.02
N THR A 156 14.35 6.83 14.21
CA THR A 156 13.09 7.52 14.48
C THR A 156 12.99 8.82 13.67
N ALA A 157 14.05 9.59 13.61
CA ALA A 157 14.13 10.81 12.80
C ALA A 157 13.98 10.49 11.30
N GLY A 158 14.59 9.40 10.82
CA GLY A 158 14.42 8.91 9.45
C GLY A 158 12.96 8.58 9.12
N THR A 159 12.26 7.86 10.00
CA THR A 159 10.83 7.55 9.82
C THR A 159 9.97 8.81 9.84
N ALA A 160 10.22 9.74 10.77
CA ALA A 160 9.51 11.01 10.84
C ALA A 160 9.73 11.86 9.58
N PHE A 161 10.94 11.85 9.03
CA PHE A 161 11.26 12.53 7.78
C PHE A 161 10.53 11.89 6.59
N LEU A 162 10.48 10.56 6.49
CA LEU A 162 9.73 9.86 5.44
C LEU A 162 8.23 10.15 5.51
N MET A 163 7.66 10.19 6.71
CA MET A 163 6.26 10.59 6.92
C MET A 163 6.02 12.02 6.41
N TRP A 164 6.86 12.97 6.80
CA TRP A 164 6.79 14.36 6.32
C TRP A 164 6.93 14.45 4.80
N LEU A 165 7.86 13.69 4.22
CA LEU A 165 8.07 13.63 2.77
C LEU A 165 6.83 13.10 2.03
N GLY A 166 6.20 12.05 2.55
CA GLY A 166 4.93 11.54 2.04
C GLY A 166 3.79 12.57 2.09
N GLU A 167 3.69 13.32 3.18
CA GLU A 167 2.71 14.41 3.33
C GLU A 167 2.97 15.55 2.34
N GLN A 168 4.23 15.95 2.14
CA GLN A 168 4.57 16.98 1.14
C GLN A 168 4.19 16.54 -0.28
N ILE A 169 4.33 15.25 -0.62
CA ILE A 169 3.88 14.74 -1.91
C ILE A 169 2.36 14.80 -2.01
N ASN A 170 1.61 14.47 -0.95
CA ASN A 170 0.16 14.58 -0.92
C ASN A 170 -0.33 16.01 -1.13
N ASP A 171 0.34 16.99 -0.50
CA ASP A 171 -0.09 18.39 -0.52
C ASP A 171 0.30 19.10 -1.82
N LYS A 172 1.52 18.90 -2.29
CA LYS A 172 2.11 19.67 -3.41
C LYS A 172 2.40 18.85 -4.66
N GLY A 173 2.35 17.53 -4.56
CA GLY A 173 2.69 16.60 -5.64
C GLY A 173 1.46 16.02 -6.36
N ILE A 174 1.66 14.85 -6.94
CA ILE A 174 0.65 14.02 -7.59
C ILE A 174 0.72 12.62 -6.99
N GLY A 175 -0.43 12.03 -6.72
CA GLY A 175 -0.52 10.69 -6.17
C GLY A 175 -0.57 10.67 -4.63
N ASN A 176 -0.69 9.48 -4.07
CA ASN A 176 -0.57 9.26 -2.63
C ASN A 176 0.92 9.12 -2.29
N GLY A 177 1.48 10.08 -1.54
CA GLY A 177 2.91 10.15 -1.25
C GLY A 177 3.47 8.91 -0.58
N ILE A 178 2.72 8.33 0.35
CA ILE A 178 3.15 7.12 1.07
C ILE A 178 3.19 5.93 0.13
N SER A 179 2.15 5.74 -0.68
CA SER A 179 2.10 4.69 -1.69
C SER A 179 3.20 4.86 -2.73
N LEU A 180 3.53 6.10 -3.11
CA LEU A 180 4.61 6.39 -4.05
C LEU A 180 6.00 6.10 -3.47
N ILE A 181 6.23 6.32 -2.17
CA ILE A 181 7.50 5.96 -1.53
C ILE A 181 7.66 4.43 -1.49
N ILE A 182 6.59 3.68 -1.15
CA ILE A 182 6.61 2.22 -1.22
C ILE A 182 6.87 1.75 -2.66
N PHE A 183 6.18 2.33 -3.63
CA PHE A 183 6.39 2.06 -5.04
C PHE A 183 7.84 2.29 -5.48
N ALA A 184 8.43 3.43 -5.08
CA ALA A 184 9.82 3.74 -5.37
C ALA A 184 10.78 2.71 -4.75
N GLY A 185 10.52 2.27 -3.50
CA GLY A 185 11.27 1.19 -2.85
C GLY A 185 11.24 -0.10 -3.65
N ILE A 186 10.06 -0.50 -4.13
CA ILE A 186 9.88 -1.71 -4.94
C ILE A 186 10.59 -1.59 -6.29
N VAL A 187 10.38 -0.48 -7.00
CA VAL A 187 10.96 -0.27 -8.35
C VAL A 187 12.48 -0.19 -8.31
N CYS A 188 13.06 0.39 -7.26
CA CYS A 188 14.51 0.47 -7.10
C CYS A 188 15.20 -0.89 -6.96
N ARG A 189 14.47 -1.95 -6.63
CA ARG A 189 14.99 -3.33 -6.56
C ARG A 189 14.90 -4.10 -7.87
N LEU A 190 14.16 -3.59 -8.85
CA LEU A 190 14.04 -4.25 -10.15
C LEU A 190 15.39 -4.48 -10.86
N PRO A 191 16.32 -3.49 -10.89
CA PRO A 191 17.62 -3.72 -11.53
C PRO A 191 18.41 -4.85 -10.88
N SER A 192 18.49 -4.89 -9.54
CA SER A 192 19.21 -5.95 -8.82
C SER A 192 18.54 -7.33 -8.97
N ALA A 193 17.21 -7.39 -9.02
CA ALA A 193 16.49 -8.62 -9.32
C ALA A 193 16.77 -9.12 -10.75
N CYS A 194 16.85 -8.22 -11.73
CA CYS A 194 17.24 -8.59 -13.10
C CYS A 194 18.68 -9.10 -13.17
N GLU A 195 19.61 -8.48 -12.44
CA GLU A 195 20.99 -8.92 -12.34
C GLU A 195 21.11 -10.31 -11.70
N GLU A 196 20.40 -10.56 -10.61
CA GLU A 196 20.35 -11.87 -9.97
C GLU A 196 19.80 -12.94 -10.91
N MET A 197 18.75 -12.64 -11.66
CA MET A 197 18.18 -13.57 -12.67
C MET A 197 19.19 -13.84 -13.79
N TRP A 198 19.90 -12.82 -14.25
CA TRP A 198 20.94 -12.98 -15.26
C TRP A 198 22.10 -13.85 -14.78
N ASN A 199 22.57 -13.64 -13.56
CA ASN A 199 23.64 -14.44 -12.95
C ASN A 199 23.21 -15.90 -12.79
N LYS A 200 21.99 -16.18 -12.29
CA LYS A 200 21.44 -17.54 -12.20
C LYS A 200 21.30 -18.24 -13.56
N LEU A 201 21.06 -17.48 -14.62
CA LEU A 201 21.00 -18.00 -15.98
C LEU A 201 22.40 -18.36 -16.49
N MET A 202 23.42 -17.50 -16.23
CA MET A 202 24.80 -17.75 -16.62
C MET A 202 25.45 -18.87 -15.84
N ASP A 203 25.14 -19.01 -14.56
CA ASP A 203 25.61 -20.10 -13.69
C ASP A 203 24.93 -21.46 -14.00
N GLY A 204 23.98 -21.48 -14.95
CA GLY A 204 23.27 -22.71 -15.34
C GLY A 204 22.29 -23.26 -14.29
N THR A 205 22.07 -22.52 -13.19
CA THR A 205 21.13 -22.88 -12.13
C THR A 205 19.69 -22.67 -12.56
N MET A 206 19.45 -21.84 -13.57
CA MET A 206 18.13 -21.54 -14.14
C MET A 206 18.10 -21.79 -15.65
N SER A 207 17.10 -22.53 -16.13
CA SER A 207 16.90 -22.75 -17.58
C SER A 207 16.29 -21.50 -18.24
N VAL A 208 16.67 -21.25 -19.50
CA VAL A 208 16.05 -20.21 -20.35
C VAL A 208 14.54 -20.38 -20.44
N VAL A 209 14.06 -21.63 -20.49
CA VAL A 209 12.62 -21.94 -20.54
C VAL A 209 11.94 -21.47 -19.26
N THR A 210 12.54 -21.70 -18.10
CA THR A 210 12.02 -21.26 -16.80
C THR A 210 11.93 -19.72 -16.74
N LEU A 211 12.92 -19.01 -17.27
CA LEU A 211 12.91 -17.54 -17.35
C LEU A 211 11.74 -17.04 -18.23
N ILE A 212 11.55 -17.63 -19.41
CA ILE A 212 10.46 -17.24 -20.32
C ILE A 212 9.09 -17.50 -19.67
N VAL A 213 8.90 -18.66 -19.05
CA VAL A 213 7.65 -19.00 -18.34
C VAL A 213 7.39 -18.02 -17.20
N PHE A 214 8.41 -17.66 -16.44
CA PHE A 214 8.30 -16.67 -15.37
C PHE A 214 7.91 -15.29 -15.89
N LEU A 215 8.52 -14.79 -16.96
CA LEU A 215 8.17 -13.50 -17.57
C LEU A 215 6.73 -13.48 -18.10
N LEU A 216 6.31 -14.55 -18.78
CA LEU A 216 4.93 -14.69 -19.24
C LEU A 216 3.94 -14.71 -18.08
N PHE A 217 4.29 -15.41 -17.00
CA PHE A 217 3.51 -15.44 -15.77
C PHE A 217 3.38 -14.06 -15.13
N CYS A 218 4.49 -13.32 -14.95
CA CYS A 218 4.45 -11.95 -14.45
C CYS A 218 3.59 -11.04 -15.32
N GLY A 219 3.70 -11.18 -16.64
CA GLY A 219 2.86 -10.45 -17.60
C GLY A 219 1.37 -10.77 -17.43
N ALA A 220 1.01 -12.04 -17.27
CA ALA A 220 -0.38 -12.47 -17.04
C ALA A 220 -0.93 -11.91 -15.72
N VAL A 221 -0.13 -11.91 -14.64
CA VAL A 221 -0.50 -11.33 -13.34
C VAL A 221 -0.73 -9.82 -13.47
N ILE A 222 0.15 -9.09 -14.15
CA ILE A 222 0.01 -7.65 -14.37
C ILE A 222 -1.29 -7.35 -15.14
N VAL A 223 -1.57 -8.07 -16.22
CA VAL A 223 -2.81 -7.92 -16.99
C VAL A 223 -4.03 -8.21 -16.11
N GLY A 224 -4.00 -9.27 -15.30
CA GLY A 224 -5.06 -9.60 -14.35
C GLY A 224 -5.31 -8.47 -13.34
N ILE A 225 -4.25 -7.89 -12.77
CA ILE A 225 -4.34 -6.77 -11.84
C ILE A 225 -4.98 -5.56 -12.50
N ILE A 226 -4.56 -5.21 -13.72
CA ILE A 226 -5.11 -4.07 -14.47
C ILE A 226 -6.60 -4.28 -14.74
N LEU A 227 -7.01 -5.46 -15.20
CA LEU A 227 -8.40 -5.78 -15.50
C LEU A 227 -9.29 -5.64 -14.27
N VAL A 228 -8.87 -6.15 -13.11
CA VAL A 228 -9.66 -6.08 -11.87
C VAL A 228 -9.70 -4.67 -11.29
N GLN A 229 -8.58 -3.94 -11.33
CA GLN A 229 -8.54 -2.57 -10.81
C GLN A 229 -9.28 -1.56 -11.69
N GLN A 230 -9.36 -1.79 -13.00
CA GLN A 230 -10.15 -0.96 -13.92
C GLN A 230 -11.60 -1.42 -14.00
N GLY A 231 -11.88 -2.66 -13.60
CA GLY A 231 -13.21 -3.23 -13.61
C GLY A 231 -14.18 -2.40 -12.79
N GLN A 232 -15.31 -2.02 -13.39
CA GLN A 232 -16.37 -1.27 -12.71
C GLN A 232 -17.75 -1.76 -13.13
N ARG A 233 -18.65 -1.86 -12.16
CA ARG A 233 -20.08 -2.07 -12.41
C ARG A 233 -20.79 -0.72 -12.47
N ARG A 234 -21.38 -0.39 -13.60
CA ARG A 234 -22.16 0.85 -13.80
C ARG A 234 -23.61 0.60 -13.44
N ILE A 235 -24.10 1.28 -12.39
CA ILE A 235 -25.51 1.22 -11.99
C ILE A 235 -26.22 2.38 -12.67
N PRO A 236 -27.24 2.14 -13.52
CA PRO A 236 -27.97 3.22 -14.18
C PRO A 236 -28.80 4.00 -13.14
N VAL A 237 -28.76 5.31 -13.24
CA VAL A 237 -29.55 6.24 -12.42
C VAL A 237 -30.30 7.17 -13.36
N GLN A 238 -31.57 7.34 -13.11
CA GLN A 238 -32.42 8.28 -13.83
C GLN A 238 -32.84 9.43 -12.92
N TYR A 239 -32.77 10.64 -13.46
CA TYR A 239 -33.26 11.84 -12.76
C TYR A 239 -34.63 12.24 -13.33
N ALA A 240 -35.52 12.60 -12.42
CA ALA A 240 -36.86 13.11 -12.81
C ALA A 240 -36.70 14.39 -13.65
N LYS A 241 -37.46 14.47 -14.73
CA LYS A 241 -37.55 15.69 -15.54
C LYS A 241 -38.18 16.81 -14.72
N ARG A 242 -37.49 17.93 -14.57
CA ARG A 242 -38.06 19.15 -13.97
C ARG A 242 -38.39 20.14 -15.06
N VAL A 243 -39.63 20.62 -15.05
CA VAL A 243 -40.07 21.71 -15.91
C VAL A 243 -39.97 23.00 -15.10
N VAL A 244 -39.11 23.92 -15.54
CA VAL A 244 -38.98 25.26 -14.94
C VAL A 244 -39.41 26.26 -16.03
N GLY A 245 -40.60 26.77 -15.94
CA GLY A 245 -41.22 27.61 -16.97
C GLY A 245 -41.47 26.83 -18.28
N ARG A 246 -41.01 27.39 -19.42
CA ARG A 246 -41.10 26.75 -20.75
C ARG A 246 -39.96 25.79 -21.09
N LYS A 247 -38.93 25.66 -20.22
CA LYS A 247 -37.76 24.83 -20.48
C LYS A 247 -37.82 23.56 -19.65
N MET A 248 -37.65 22.40 -20.31
CA MET A 248 -37.49 21.11 -19.64
C MET A 248 -36.00 20.93 -19.27
N TYR A 249 -35.72 20.79 -17.97
CA TYR A 249 -34.44 20.44 -17.42
C TYR A 249 -34.48 19.02 -16.85
N GLY A 250 -33.46 18.19 -17.15
CA GLY A 250 -33.36 16.84 -16.63
C GLY A 250 -33.75 15.76 -17.67
N GLY A 251 -33.74 14.52 -17.21
CA GLY A 251 -33.96 13.34 -18.05
C GLY A 251 -32.66 12.72 -18.60
N GLN A 252 -31.49 13.20 -18.17
CA GLN A 252 -30.23 12.51 -18.46
C GLN A 252 -30.10 11.27 -17.58
N SER A 253 -29.82 10.12 -18.20
CA SER A 253 -29.41 8.93 -17.48
C SER A 253 -27.94 9.01 -17.18
N THR A 254 -27.61 8.95 -15.91
CA THR A 254 -26.21 8.86 -15.44
C THR A 254 -25.95 7.48 -14.84
N HIS A 255 -24.70 7.18 -14.52
CA HIS A 255 -24.35 5.91 -13.94
C HIS A 255 -23.53 6.13 -12.66
N ILE A 256 -23.78 5.32 -11.64
CA ILE A 256 -22.88 5.23 -10.48
C ILE A 256 -21.84 4.16 -10.79
N PRO A 257 -20.54 4.52 -10.96
CA PRO A 257 -19.49 3.55 -11.18
C PRO A 257 -19.08 2.91 -9.84
N LEU A 258 -19.35 1.63 -9.65
CA LEU A 258 -18.83 0.84 -8.53
C LEU A 258 -17.63 0.03 -9.00
N LYS A 259 -16.44 0.34 -8.50
CA LYS A 259 -15.21 -0.40 -8.84
C LYS A 259 -15.24 -1.80 -8.21
N VAL A 260 -14.69 -2.81 -8.90
CA VAL A 260 -14.53 -4.17 -8.38
C VAL A 260 -13.59 -4.16 -7.17
N ASN A 261 -12.48 -3.43 -7.27
CA ASN A 261 -11.60 -3.18 -6.17
C ASN A 261 -11.72 -1.71 -5.73
N GLN A 262 -12.64 -1.43 -4.80
CA GLN A 262 -12.85 -0.10 -4.24
C GLN A 262 -11.71 0.30 -3.30
N ALA A 263 -11.16 -0.68 -2.60
CA ALA A 263 -10.13 -0.49 -1.58
C ALA A 263 -8.71 -0.30 -2.14
N GLY A 264 -8.50 -0.57 -3.44
CA GLY A 264 -7.19 -0.49 -4.06
C GLY A 264 -6.21 -1.51 -3.48
N VAL A 265 -4.98 -1.08 -3.25
CA VAL A 265 -3.90 -1.92 -2.67
C VAL A 265 -3.79 -1.82 -1.15
N ILE A 266 -4.53 -0.91 -0.53
CA ILE A 266 -4.46 -0.62 0.91
C ILE A 266 -4.73 -1.87 1.78
N PRO A 267 -5.73 -2.73 1.51
CA PRO A 267 -5.95 -3.94 2.29
C PRO A 267 -4.77 -4.89 2.32
N VAL A 268 -4.03 -5.00 1.23
CA VAL A 268 -2.84 -5.85 1.15
C VAL A 268 -1.72 -5.30 2.02
N ILE A 269 -1.51 -3.98 1.97
CA ILE A 269 -0.52 -3.30 2.81
C ILE A 269 -0.88 -3.48 4.30
N PHE A 270 -2.18 -3.38 4.64
CA PHE A 270 -2.67 -3.57 6.01
C PHE A 270 -2.49 -5.01 6.50
N ALA A 271 -2.82 -5.99 5.67
CA ALA A 271 -2.62 -7.40 5.99
C ALA A 271 -1.16 -7.72 6.29
N MET A 272 -0.24 -7.21 5.45
CA MET A 272 1.19 -7.41 5.64
C MET A 272 1.72 -6.70 6.90
N ALA A 273 1.31 -5.46 7.15
CA ALA A 273 1.69 -4.74 8.36
C ALA A 273 1.18 -5.44 9.62
N PHE A 274 -0.04 -6.00 9.57
CA PHE A 274 -0.61 -6.76 10.70
C PHE A 274 0.14 -8.07 10.94
N LEU A 275 0.55 -8.78 9.89
CA LEU A 275 1.38 -9.98 9.99
C LEU A 275 2.79 -9.71 10.50
N GLN A 276 3.34 -8.53 10.24
CA GLN A 276 4.65 -8.13 10.76
C GLN A 276 4.61 -7.83 12.25
N PHE A 277 3.46 -7.48 12.81
CA PHE A 277 3.35 -7.09 14.23
C PHE A 277 3.76 -8.22 15.21
N PRO A 278 3.25 -9.48 15.12
CA PRO A 278 3.71 -10.58 15.95
C PRO A 278 5.20 -10.87 15.80
N LEU A 279 5.74 -10.74 14.57
CA LEU A 279 7.16 -10.94 14.29
C LEU A 279 8.01 -9.83 14.92
N THR A 280 7.52 -8.59 14.97
CA THR A 280 8.21 -7.49 15.66
C THR A 280 8.27 -7.73 17.18
N ILE A 281 7.27 -8.36 17.76
CA ILE A 281 7.27 -8.72 19.19
C ILE A 281 8.39 -9.73 19.51
N THR A 282 8.69 -10.67 18.59
CA THR A 282 9.78 -11.64 18.83
C THR A 282 11.14 -11.00 19.02
N TYR A 283 11.37 -9.77 18.50
CA TYR A 283 12.61 -9.03 18.71
C TYR A 283 12.85 -8.62 20.16
N PHE A 284 11.78 -8.47 20.94
CA PHE A 284 11.86 -8.17 22.37
C PHE A 284 11.87 -9.43 23.24
N MET A 285 11.61 -10.59 22.63
CA MET A 285 11.60 -11.88 23.34
C MET A 285 12.97 -12.55 23.22
N ASN A 286 13.27 -13.40 24.17
CA ASN A 286 14.47 -14.23 24.08
C ASN A 286 14.32 -15.18 22.87
N ALA A 287 15.25 -15.12 21.91
CA ALA A 287 15.20 -15.93 20.67
C ALA A 287 15.11 -17.46 20.94
N GLN A 288 15.56 -17.91 22.11
CA GLN A 288 15.44 -19.30 22.55
C GLN A 288 14.14 -19.61 23.30
N GLY A 289 13.28 -18.63 23.51
CA GLY A 289 12.00 -18.81 24.20
C GLY A 289 11.00 -19.61 23.36
N ALA A 290 10.25 -20.53 23.99
CA ALA A 290 9.27 -21.37 23.33
C ALA A 290 8.22 -20.57 22.52
N ALA A 291 7.82 -19.39 23.01
CA ALA A 291 6.87 -18.53 22.32
C ALA A 291 7.46 -17.88 21.06
N ALA A 292 8.72 -17.44 21.12
CA ALA A 292 9.40 -16.86 19.93
C ALA A 292 9.57 -17.94 18.86
N GLN A 293 10.03 -19.12 19.22
CA GLN A 293 10.18 -20.27 18.31
C GLN A 293 8.82 -20.70 17.73
N TRP A 294 7.74 -20.63 18.50
CA TRP A 294 6.40 -20.97 18.01
C TRP A 294 5.93 -19.95 16.96
N ILE A 295 6.09 -18.65 17.23
CA ILE A 295 5.73 -17.58 16.28
C ILE A 295 6.55 -17.73 15.00
N GLU A 296 7.85 -17.94 15.10
CA GLU A 296 8.75 -18.10 13.97
C GLU A 296 8.42 -19.35 13.15
N LYS A 297 8.16 -20.48 13.80
CA LYS A 297 7.80 -21.73 13.12
C LYS A 297 6.47 -21.64 12.35
N TRP A 298 5.47 -20.90 12.84
CA TRP A 298 4.11 -20.90 12.31
C TRP A 298 3.75 -19.63 11.53
N LEU A 299 4.33 -18.50 11.88
CA LEU A 299 3.99 -17.19 11.29
C LEU A 299 5.12 -16.59 10.44
N ALA A 300 6.31 -17.19 10.41
CA ALA A 300 7.34 -16.73 9.49
C ALA A 300 7.07 -17.24 8.07
N PRO A 301 7.37 -16.44 7.04
CA PRO A 301 7.22 -16.85 5.64
C PRO A 301 8.28 -17.85 5.18
N THR A 302 9.00 -18.47 6.11
CA THR A 302 10.10 -19.42 5.88
C THR A 302 9.79 -20.77 6.49
N GLY A 303 10.26 -21.81 5.84
CA GLY A 303 10.14 -23.19 6.33
C GLY A 303 8.75 -23.81 6.16
N THR A 304 8.69 -25.12 6.25
CA THR A 304 7.45 -25.89 6.28
C THR A 304 7.14 -26.29 7.71
N PRO A 305 5.93 -26.03 8.28
CA PRO A 305 4.68 -25.64 7.63
C PRO A 305 4.39 -24.12 7.58
N GLY A 306 5.30 -23.28 8.11
CA GLY A 306 5.06 -21.84 8.33
C GLY A 306 4.62 -21.08 7.07
N VAL A 307 5.24 -21.33 5.93
CA VAL A 307 4.90 -20.70 4.65
C VAL A 307 3.42 -20.83 4.28
N TRP A 308 2.84 -22.02 4.44
CA TRP A 308 1.44 -22.25 4.09
C TRP A 308 0.48 -21.62 5.09
N VAL A 309 0.83 -21.65 6.38
CA VAL A 309 0.04 -21.00 7.43
C VAL A 309 0.09 -19.48 7.26
N TYR A 310 1.27 -18.93 7.00
CA TYR A 310 1.44 -17.51 6.68
C TYR A 310 0.62 -17.09 5.47
N ALA A 311 0.69 -17.86 4.37
CA ALA A 311 -0.07 -17.59 3.14
C ALA A 311 -1.58 -17.64 3.39
N ALA A 312 -2.08 -18.65 4.10
CA ALA A 312 -3.49 -18.77 4.44
C ALA A 312 -3.97 -17.62 5.32
N PHE A 313 -3.19 -17.27 6.36
CA PHE A 313 -3.53 -16.18 7.27
C PHE A 313 -3.49 -14.82 6.56
N ASN A 314 -2.50 -14.61 5.69
CA ASN A 314 -2.41 -13.42 4.82
C ASN A 314 -3.65 -13.30 3.93
N ALA A 315 -4.12 -14.40 3.30
CA ALA A 315 -5.33 -14.38 2.49
C ALA A 315 -6.57 -13.97 3.30
N VAL A 316 -6.75 -14.56 4.47
CA VAL A 316 -7.86 -14.25 5.37
C VAL A 316 -7.84 -12.77 5.77
N LEU A 317 -6.67 -12.25 6.14
CA LEU A 317 -6.50 -10.84 6.49
C LEU A 317 -6.77 -9.91 5.31
N ILE A 318 -6.31 -10.24 4.10
CA ILE A 318 -6.60 -9.45 2.90
C ILE A 318 -8.11 -9.38 2.66
N ILE A 319 -8.81 -10.51 2.73
CA ILE A 319 -10.26 -10.55 2.58
C ILE A 319 -10.93 -9.69 3.65
N PHE A 320 -10.55 -9.87 4.91
CA PHE A 320 -11.08 -9.09 6.03
C PHE A 320 -10.86 -7.58 5.84
N PHE A 321 -9.63 -7.16 5.58
CA PHE A 321 -9.33 -5.74 5.39
C PHE A 321 -9.96 -5.16 4.12
N THR A 322 -10.18 -5.95 3.08
CA THR A 322 -10.89 -5.50 1.88
C THR A 322 -12.33 -5.16 2.19
N TYR A 323 -13.05 -6.02 2.92
CA TYR A 323 -14.40 -5.74 3.37
C TYR A 323 -14.46 -4.56 4.36
N PHE A 324 -13.55 -4.57 5.32
CA PHE A 324 -13.43 -3.50 6.32
C PHE A 324 -13.24 -2.14 5.65
N TYR A 325 -12.24 -2.01 4.79
CA TYR A 325 -11.92 -0.74 4.12
C TYR A 325 -13.05 -0.29 3.19
N THR A 326 -13.66 -1.21 2.47
CA THR A 326 -14.79 -0.90 1.61
C THR A 326 -15.98 -0.38 2.40
N SER A 327 -16.28 -0.95 3.57
CA SER A 327 -17.37 -0.50 4.44
C SER A 327 -17.13 0.90 5.04
N VAL A 328 -15.87 1.25 5.27
CA VAL A 328 -15.48 2.58 5.77
C VAL A 328 -15.52 3.63 4.67
N THR A 329 -15.06 3.27 3.47
CA THR A 329 -14.90 4.23 2.36
C THR A 329 -16.20 4.50 1.62
N PHE A 330 -17.07 3.52 1.53
CA PHE A 330 -18.34 3.62 0.83
C PHE A 330 -19.53 3.59 1.81
N ASN A 331 -20.24 4.71 1.89
CA ASN A 331 -21.46 4.82 2.71
C ASN A 331 -22.72 4.74 1.83
N PRO A 332 -23.40 3.58 1.75
CA PRO A 332 -24.60 3.41 0.91
C PRO A 332 -25.78 4.31 1.33
N LEU A 333 -25.86 4.65 2.64
CA LEU A 333 -26.88 5.55 3.18
C LEU A 333 -26.75 6.97 2.62
N GLU A 334 -25.54 7.50 2.62
CA GLU A 334 -25.23 8.84 2.12
C GLU A 334 -25.48 8.92 0.61
N VAL A 335 -25.03 7.92 -0.16
CA VAL A 335 -25.27 7.85 -1.60
C VAL A 335 -26.75 7.80 -1.91
N ALA A 336 -27.53 6.96 -1.22
CA ALA A 336 -28.98 6.84 -1.44
C ALA A 336 -29.73 8.11 -1.03
N SER A 337 -29.32 8.79 0.06
CA SER A 337 -29.92 10.05 0.50
C SER A 337 -29.63 11.18 -0.49
N ASN A 338 -28.41 11.26 -1.00
CA ASN A 338 -28.01 12.25 -2.02
C ASN A 338 -28.77 12.02 -3.34
N LEU A 339 -28.96 10.76 -3.76
CA LEU A 339 -29.80 10.42 -4.92
C LEU A 339 -31.23 10.90 -4.73
N LYS A 340 -31.84 10.60 -3.57
CA LYS A 340 -33.20 11.00 -3.25
C LYS A 340 -33.36 12.53 -3.21
N ALA A 341 -32.40 13.23 -2.58
CA ALA A 341 -32.42 14.70 -2.48
C ALA A 341 -32.33 15.37 -3.86
N ASN A 342 -31.58 14.79 -4.80
CA ASN A 342 -31.45 15.30 -6.16
C ASN A 342 -32.53 14.77 -7.13
N GLY A 343 -33.54 14.04 -6.65
CA GLY A 343 -34.60 13.48 -7.49
C GLY A 343 -34.14 12.34 -8.40
N GLY A 344 -33.03 11.71 -8.08
CA GLY A 344 -32.50 10.53 -8.78
C GLY A 344 -33.05 9.23 -8.21
N PHE A 345 -33.25 8.24 -9.07
CA PHE A 345 -33.68 6.90 -8.69
C PHE A 345 -33.03 5.83 -9.58
N ILE A 346 -32.92 4.63 -9.04
CA ILE A 346 -32.44 3.47 -9.79
C ILE A 346 -33.68 2.81 -10.43
N PRO A 347 -33.70 2.57 -11.76
CA PRO A 347 -34.85 1.94 -12.40
C PRO A 347 -35.22 0.61 -11.73
N GLY A 348 -36.52 0.46 -11.40
CA GLY A 348 -37.05 -0.73 -10.73
C GLY A 348 -36.85 -0.79 -9.21
N ILE A 349 -36.21 0.21 -8.57
CA ILE A 349 -35.95 0.25 -7.13
C ILE A 349 -36.54 1.53 -6.53
N ARG A 350 -37.31 1.38 -5.44
CA ARG A 350 -37.90 2.55 -4.74
C ARG A 350 -36.77 3.37 -4.07
N PRO A 351 -36.81 4.73 -4.21
CA PRO A 351 -35.84 5.59 -3.52
C PRO A 351 -35.94 5.46 -2.00
N GLY A 352 -34.79 5.45 -1.31
CA GLY A 352 -34.70 5.36 0.14
C GLY A 352 -34.10 4.04 0.62
N LYS A 353 -34.70 3.40 1.62
CA LYS A 353 -34.13 2.21 2.29
C LYS A 353 -33.83 1.04 1.33
N THR A 354 -34.73 0.78 0.40
CA THR A 354 -34.56 -0.24 -0.65
C THR A 354 -33.36 0.02 -1.56
N THR A 355 -33.08 1.29 -1.86
CA THR A 355 -31.85 1.68 -2.61
C THR A 355 -30.59 1.39 -1.80
N VAL A 356 -30.59 1.67 -0.48
CA VAL A 356 -29.47 1.33 0.41
C VAL A 356 -29.21 -0.16 0.43
N GLU A 357 -30.26 -0.97 0.62
CA GLU A 357 -30.15 -2.44 0.64
C GLU A 357 -29.62 -3.00 -0.68
N TYR A 358 -30.07 -2.46 -1.79
CA TYR A 358 -29.59 -2.86 -3.11
C TYR A 358 -28.12 -2.51 -3.31
N LEU A 359 -27.70 -1.26 -2.99
CA LEU A 359 -26.31 -0.83 -3.10
C LEU A 359 -25.41 -1.68 -2.22
N ASN A 360 -25.83 -1.94 -0.98
CA ASN A 360 -25.07 -2.78 -0.05
C ASN A 360 -24.90 -4.21 -0.57
N LYS A 361 -25.98 -4.81 -1.09
CA LYS A 361 -25.93 -6.16 -1.70
C LYS A 361 -25.00 -6.24 -2.91
N VAL A 362 -25.04 -5.22 -3.78
CA VAL A 362 -24.16 -5.15 -4.94
C VAL A 362 -22.71 -4.98 -4.53
N MET A 363 -22.44 -4.05 -3.58
CA MET A 363 -21.10 -3.81 -3.06
C MET A 363 -20.50 -5.06 -2.42
N THR A 364 -21.23 -5.72 -1.54
CA THR A 364 -20.73 -6.95 -0.87
C THR A 364 -20.34 -8.02 -1.87
N ARG A 365 -21.14 -8.23 -2.93
CA ARG A 365 -20.83 -9.23 -3.97
C ARG A 365 -19.62 -8.85 -4.82
N ILE A 366 -19.50 -7.58 -5.19
CA ILE A 366 -18.37 -7.10 -5.99
C ILE A 366 -17.08 -7.15 -5.17
N THR A 367 -17.14 -6.69 -3.91
CA THR A 367 -16.00 -6.72 -2.99
C THR A 367 -15.52 -8.14 -2.75
N PHE A 368 -16.41 -9.14 -2.68
CA PHE A 368 -16.03 -10.55 -2.54
C PHE A 368 -15.11 -11.03 -3.68
N VAL A 369 -15.51 -10.74 -4.91
CA VAL A 369 -14.71 -11.11 -6.10
C VAL A 369 -13.36 -10.38 -6.09
N GLY A 370 -13.36 -9.08 -5.77
CA GLY A 370 -12.13 -8.30 -5.64
C GLY A 370 -11.21 -8.81 -4.52
N ALA A 371 -11.76 -9.15 -3.36
CA ALA A 371 -11.01 -9.66 -2.22
C ALA A 371 -10.35 -11.02 -2.50
N ILE A 372 -11.09 -11.96 -3.12
CA ILE A 372 -10.53 -13.25 -3.53
C ILE A 372 -9.41 -13.05 -4.55
N PHE A 373 -9.60 -12.17 -5.53
CA PHE A 373 -8.56 -11.88 -6.50
C PHE A 373 -7.30 -11.32 -5.85
N LEU A 374 -7.42 -10.35 -4.94
CA LEU A 374 -6.30 -9.78 -4.20
C LEU A 374 -5.57 -10.83 -3.37
N ALA A 375 -6.31 -11.68 -2.65
CA ALA A 375 -5.76 -12.77 -1.87
C ALA A 375 -5.00 -13.77 -2.76
N LEU A 376 -5.58 -14.14 -3.90
CA LEU A 376 -4.97 -15.06 -4.84
C LEU A 376 -3.65 -14.50 -5.39
N VAL A 377 -3.64 -13.24 -5.86
CA VAL A 377 -2.43 -12.58 -6.36
C VAL A 377 -1.37 -12.46 -5.27
N ALA A 378 -1.75 -12.21 -4.01
CA ALA A 378 -0.82 -12.10 -2.90
C ALA A 378 -0.14 -13.43 -2.53
N ILE A 379 -0.87 -14.56 -2.61
CA ILE A 379 -0.34 -15.90 -2.28
C ILE A 379 0.43 -16.51 -3.45
N LEU A 380 0.12 -16.14 -4.67
CA LEU A 380 0.60 -16.75 -5.89
C LEU A 380 2.15 -16.87 -5.96
N PRO A 381 2.97 -15.87 -5.54
CA PRO A 381 4.41 -16.01 -5.50
C PRO A 381 4.90 -17.07 -4.51
N THR A 382 4.23 -17.16 -3.36
CA THR A 382 4.55 -18.18 -2.35
C THR A 382 4.37 -19.59 -2.94
N ILE A 383 3.29 -19.78 -3.71
CA ILE A 383 3.03 -21.04 -4.40
C ILE A 383 4.10 -21.31 -5.47
N VAL A 384 4.42 -20.29 -6.29
CA VAL A 384 5.41 -20.43 -7.37
C VAL A 384 6.81 -20.70 -6.83
N SER A 385 7.22 -20.04 -5.75
CA SER A 385 8.53 -20.26 -5.13
C SER A 385 8.67 -21.67 -4.54
N GLN A 386 7.61 -22.18 -3.92
CA GLN A 386 7.61 -23.52 -3.32
C GLN A 386 7.58 -24.64 -4.36
N LEU A 387 6.82 -24.47 -5.45
CA LEU A 387 6.71 -25.49 -6.50
C LEU A 387 7.87 -25.42 -7.51
N GLY A 388 8.39 -24.21 -7.77
CA GLY A 388 9.42 -23.98 -8.79
C GLY A 388 10.85 -24.04 -8.27
N GLY A 389 11.07 -24.14 -6.96
CA GLY A 389 12.40 -24.04 -6.34
C GLY A 389 13.11 -22.70 -6.62
N LEU A 390 12.35 -21.72 -7.08
CA LEU A 390 12.86 -20.42 -7.49
C LEU A 390 12.68 -19.43 -6.34
N SER A 391 13.75 -19.11 -5.67
CA SER A 391 13.77 -18.05 -4.66
C SER A 391 13.71 -16.67 -5.34
N PHE A 392 12.51 -16.30 -5.83
CA PHE A 392 12.31 -14.93 -6.30
C PHE A 392 11.88 -14.04 -5.14
N HIS A 393 12.71 -13.06 -4.83
CA HIS A 393 12.41 -12.03 -3.84
C HIS A 393 11.34 -11.03 -4.33
N PHE A 394 10.96 -11.10 -5.62
CA PHE A 394 9.97 -10.23 -6.23
C PHE A 394 8.58 -10.89 -6.18
N GLY A 395 7.84 -10.64 -5.10
CA GLY A 395 6.54 -11.25 -4.84
C GLY A 395 5.38 -10.59 -5.58
N GLY A 396 4.23 -11.31 -5.74
CA GLY A 396 3.01 -10.77 -6.35
C GLY A 396 2.41 -9.59 -5.58
N THR A 397 2.66 -9.50 -4.28
CA THR A 397 2.31 -8.32 -3.48
C THR A 397 3.04 -7.08 -3.97
N SER A 398 4.33 -7.19 -4.32
CA SER A 398 5.13 -6.09 -4.87
C SER A 398 4.60 -5.66 -6.23
N LEU A 399 4.30 -6.62 -7.12
CA LEU A 399 3.69 -6.33 -8.42
C LEU A 399 2.31 -5.68 -8.26
N LEU A 400 1.49 -6.19 -7.35
CA LEU A 400 0.16 -5.66 -7.07
C LEU A 400 0.25 -4.21 -6.56
N ILE A 401 1.16 -3.93 -5.64
CA ILE A 401 1.36 -2.58 -5.10
C ILE A 401 1.91 -1.68 -6.20
N ALA A 402 2.93 -2.11 -6.95
CA ALA A 402 3.55 -1.31 -8.00
C ALA A 402 2.55 -0.95 -9.10
N VAL A 403 1.82 -1.92 -9.64
CA VAL A 403 0.81 -1.68 -10.68
C VAL A 403 -0.35 -0.85 -10.14
N GLY A 404 -0.80 -1.14 -8.91
CA GLY A 404 -1.90 -0.42 -8.27
C GLY A 404 -1.60 1.05 -8.06
N VAL A 405 -0.44 1.36 -7.48
CA VAL A 405 -0.02 2.75 -7.24
C VAL A 405 0.20 3.50 -8.56
N ALA A 406 0.78 2.84 -9.57
CA ALA A 406 0.92 3.43 -10.90
C ALA A 406 -0.44 3.80 -11.51
N LEU A 407 -1.43 2.89 -11.46
CA LEU A 407 -2.78 3.12 -11.97
C LEU A 407 -3.52 4.23 -11.20
N ASP A 408 -3.42 4.24 -9.88
CA ASP A 408 -4.07 5.26 -9.05
C ASP A 408 -3.44 6.65 -9.29
N THR A 409 -2.12 6.73 -9.44
CA THR A 409 -1.42 7.97 -9.76
C THR A 409 -1.81 8.48 -11.15
N MET A 410 -1.91 7.59 -12.14
CA MET A 410 -2.38 7.94 -13.50
C MET A 410 -3.81 8.47 -13.49
N LYS A 411 -4.73 7.83 -12.75
CA LYS A 411 -6.12 8.32 -12.61
C LYS A 411 -6.20 9.68 -11.94
N GLN A 412 -5.37 9.93 -10.92
CA GLN A 412 -5.30 11.26 -10.30
C GLN A 412 -4.80 12.32 -11.26
N LEU A 413 -3.79 11.98 -12.07
CA LEU A 413 -3.27 12.85 -13.12
C LEU A 413 -4.34 13.19 -14.17
N GLU A 414 -5.09 12.18 -14.65
CA GLU A 414 -6.20 12.35 -15.59
C GLU A 414 -7.29 13.25 -15.00
N ASN A 415 -7.69 13.02 -13.75
CA ASN A 415 -8.69 13.84 -13.07
C ASN A 415 -8.26 15.32 -12.96
N GLN A 416 -6.97 15.58 -12.65
CA GLN A 416 -6.45 16.95 -12.59
C GLN A 416 -6.42 17.63 -13.97
N MET A 417 -6.16 16.87 -15.03
CA MET A 417 -6.21 17.37 -16.40
C MET A 417 -7.65 17.74 -16.85
N VAL A 418 -8.62 16.85 -16.55
CA VAL A 418 -10.03 17.06 -16.90
C VAL A 418 -10.59 18.30 -16.20
N MET A 419 -10.35 18.45 -14.89
CA MET A 419 -10.81 19.61 -14.12
C MET A 419 -10.30 20.95 -14.69
N ARG A 420 -9.14 20.96 -15.31
CA ARG A 420 -8.55 22.17 -15.90
C ARG A 420 -9.07 22.51 -17.29
N ASN A 421 -9.36 21.50 -18.11
CA ASN A 421 -9.98 21.73 -19.40
C ASN A 421 -11.37 22.37 -19.26
N TYR A 422 -12.11 22.07 -18.18
CA TYR A 422 -13.39 22.70 -17.87
C TYR A 422 -13.25 24.19 -17.47
N SER A 423 -12.20 24.58 -16.74
CA SER A 423 -11.97 25.97 -16.35
C SER A 423 -11.52 26.86 -17.54
N GLY A 424 -11.04 26.26 -18.63
CA GLY A 424 -10.70 26.96 -19.88
C GLY A 424 -11.92 27.33 -20.74
N PHE A 425 -13.07 26.68 -20.55
CA PHE A 425 -14.33 26.99 -21.24
C PHE A 425 -15.15 28.11 -20.56
N LEU A 426 -14.77 28.51 -19.33
CA LEU A 426 -15.45 29.57 -18.55
C LEU A 426 -14.69 30.91 -18.59
N LYS A 427 -13.63 31.03 -19.35
CA LYS A 427 -12.97 32.25 -19.75
C LYS A 427 -13.22 32.49 -21.24
#